data_6ac0941cd74603cd59102e9f4665436d
#
_entry.id   6ac0941cd74603cd59102e9f4665436d
#
_cell.length_a   1.000
_cell.length_b   1.000
_cell.length_c   1.000
_cell.angle_alpha   90.00
_cell.angle_beta   90.00
_cell.angle_gamma   90.00
#
_symmetry.space_group_name_H-M   'P 1'
#
loop_
_entity.id
_entity.type
_entity.pdbx_description
1 polymer ?
#
loop_
_entity_poly.entity_id
_entity_poly.type
_entity_poly.pdbx_seq_one_letter_code
_entity_poly.pdbx_strand_id
1 'polypeptide(L)'
;MTYIQCSICKLSTTHQEHITRSRERGLSYVDISKEITTLAGFPVSHYAVRRHLLNHSDMEPQASKSAVGKNTRKTPKEAKSSRPGTAFVELDETGGHLESKKMTQDEVDSISDLSQILEMFNIDPSIYKVKDDTVRISKWQQREDGEFLTSYRFQFEKIYENLEDKQAYDDLVAEMKDRVRDDYRVKDSVINEADRLYKKTTVMPELADFQIGKVDIRGTTEDFKRRVDTLLEKYASHLERTSADSENISAVLVDVGDIIEGFENTSSQQHLNDMSLMRQIDLALVVVQRFIELTRQYTTDIKYLAVPSNHCAWRKGKDYLGKPSDDWGIFIAGIIKRTYEGIIEVITPDEFKKSLSINIDGVNFGFEHGDSHSPGKASDYLQKQILGGEPVAGCEVFVHGHYHNHYVQTCGRTMEGKQRWVVGCATNDNGSSWYSTTRGVGDSDPGMTVINIVDGEFAPQNVYFLKA
;
A
#
# COMPACT_ATOMS: atom_id res chain seq x y z
N MET A 1 11.54 18.02 30.61
CA MET A 1 10.48 18.29 29.60
C MET A 1 10.93 19.47 28.76
N THR A 2 11.54 19.22 27.63
CA THR A 2 12.01 20.26 26.71
C THR A 2 10.83 20.67 25.84
N TYR A 3 10.36 21.90 25.99
CA TYR A 3 9.28 22.46 25.16
C TYR A 3 9.74 22.52 23.70
N ILE A 4 9.09 21.73 22.84
CA ILE A 4 9.28 21.84 21.38
C ILE A 4 8.77 23.23 20.96
N GLN A 5 9.67 24.09 20.51
CA GLN A 5 9.31 25.44 20.05
C GLN A 5 8.44 25.33 18.80
N CYS A 6 7.15 25.74 18.93
CA CYS A 6 6.22 25.83 17.83
C CYS A 6 6.70 26.89 16.81
N SER A 7 6.76 26.58 15.52
CA SER A 7 7.20 27.51 14.49
C SER A 7 6.35 28.79 14.42
N ILE A 8 5.05 28.70 14.74
CA ILE A 8 4.16 29.88 14.85
C ILE A 8 4.50 30.72 16.09
N CYS A 9 4.94 30.12 17.19
CA CYS A 9 5.37 30.88 18.36
C CYS A 9 6.62 31.72 18.13
N LYS A 10 7.36 31.47 17.04
CA LYS A 10 8.50 32.30 16.60
C LYS A 10 8.08 33.51 15.76
N LEU A 11 6.82 33.56 15.30
CA LEU A 11 6.27 34.71 14.59
C LEU A 11 6.03 35.88 15.56
N SER A 12 5.91 37.08 15.02
CA SER A 12 5.55 38.25 15.83
C SER A 12 4.21 38.03 16.53
N THR A 13 4.05 38.67 17.69
CA THR A 13 2.79 38.66 18.44
C THR A 13 1.59 39.03 17.57
N THR A 14 1.78 40.02 16.65
CA THR A 14 0.74 40.43 15.71
C THR A 14 0.28 39.31 14.79
N HIS A 15 1.20 38.45 14.29
CA HIS A 15 0.86 37.33 13.45
C HIS A 15 0.12 36.23 14.26
N GLN A 16 0.55 35.98 15.48
CA GLN A 16 -0.10 35.01 16.37
C GLN A 16 -1.54 35.44 16.72
N GLU A 17 -1.75 36.73 17.04
CA GLU A 17 -3.08 37.28 17.27
C GLU A 17 -3.96 37.21 16.02
N HIS A 18 -3.38 37.46 14.83
CA HIS A 18 -4.12 37.32 13.58
C HIS A 18 -4.63 35.88 13.36
N ILE A 19 -3.80 34.89 13.64
CA ILE A 19 -4.17 33.47 13.56
C ILE A 19 -5.36 33.18 14.49
N THR A 20 -5.30 33.65 15.75
CA THR A 20 -6.36 33.43 16.71
C THR A 20 -7.67 34.09 16.29
N ARG A 21 -7.63 35.37 15.90
CA ARG A 21 -8.81 36.13 15.41
C ARG A 21 -9.41 35.51 14.14
N SER A 22 -8.57 35.03 13.21
CA SER A 22 -9.04 34.38 11.98
C SER A 22 -9.76 33.06 12.30
N ARG A 23 -9.30 32.33 13.32
CA ARG A 23 -9.97 31.13 13.79
C ARG A 23 -11.30 31.43 14.49
N GLU A 24 -11.37 32.47 15.31
CA GLU A 24 -12.61 32.94 15.93
C GLU A 24 -13.67 33.36 14.89
N ARG A 25 -13.25 33.92 13.76
CA ARG A 25 -14.11 34.22 12.60
C ARG A 25 -14.54 32.98 11.82
N GLY A 26 -14.09 31.78 12.22
CA GLY A 26 -14.49 30.52 11.61
C GLY A 26 -13.70 30.11 10.36
N LEU A 27 -12.58 30.75 10.06
CA LEU A 27 -11.76 30.37 8.91
C LEU A 27 -11.17 28.97 9.09
N SER A 28 -11.01 28.26 7.97
CA SER A 28 -10.32 26.97 7.98
C SER A 28 -8.81 27.14 8.24
N TYR A 29 -8.16 26.08 8.75
CA TYR A 29 -6.69 26.11 8.95
C TYR A 29 -5.92 26.38 7.66
N VAL A 30 -6.46 25.95 6.52
CA VAL A 30 -5.87 26.18 5.19
C VAL A 30 -5.97 27.67 4.81
N ASP A 31 -7.11 28.31 5.06
CA ASP A 31 -7.29 29.73 4.72
C ASP A 31 -6.47 30.62 5.65
N ILE A 32 -6.41 30.29 6.94
CA ILE A 32 -5.54 30.98 7.91
C ILE A 32 -4.07 30.84 7.49
N SER A 33 -3.65 29.65 7.05
CA SER A 33 -2.29 29.41 6.55
C SER A 33 -1.95 30.30 5.36
N LYS A 34 -2.86 30.47 4.40
CA LYS A 34 -2.68 31.38 3.26
C LYS A 34 -2.56 32.86 3.68
N GLU A 35 -3.45 33.30 4.59
CA GLU A 35 -3.40 34.67 5.12
C GLU A 35 -2.06 34.96 5.82
N ILE A 36 -1.63 34.02 6.69
CA ILE A 36 -0.36 34.16 7.43
C ILE A 36 0.85 34.07 6.51
N THR A 37 0.85 33.21 5.52
CA THR A 37 1.91 33.13 4.51
C THR A 37 2.09 34.47 3.81
N THR A 38 0.99 35.14 3.44
CA THR A 38 1.04 36.46 2.80
C THR A 38 1.55 37.53 3.76
N LEU A 39 1.14 37.52 5.02
CA LEU A 39 1.55 38.50 6.01
C LEU A 39 2.99 38.32 6.49
N ALA A 40 3.43 37.11 6.66
CA ALA A 40 4.77 36.74 7.16
C ALA A 40 5.84 36.84 6.06
N GLY A 41 5.44 36.76 4.78
CA GLY A 41 6.35 36.79 3.64
C GLY A 41 7.10 35.48 3.37
N PHE A 42 6.73 34.42 4.03
CA PHE A 42 7.28 33.04 3.82
C PHE A 42 6.20 31.99 4.06
N PRO A 43 6.33 30.79 3.49
CA PRO A 43 5.32 29.74 3.60
C PRO A 43 5.07 29.29 5.05
N VAL A 44 3.80 29.28 5.47
CA VAL A 44 3.36 28.77 6.77
C VAL A 44 2.36 27.66 6.53
N SER A 45 2.65 26.44 6.96
CA SER A 45 1.77 25.29 6.70
C SER A 45 0.51 25.33 7.58
N HIS A 46 -0.60 24.83 7.04
CA HIS A 46 -1.86 24.72 7.79
C HIS A 46 -1.75 23.76 9.00
N TYR A 47 -0.83 22.81 8.97
CA TYR A 47 -0.51 21.97 10.11
C TYR A 47 0.16 22.74 11.24
N ALA A 48 1.06 23.68 10.92
CA ALA A 48 1.68 24.54 11.91
C ALA A 48 0.63 25.44 12.57
N VAL A 49 -0.31 26.00 11.79
CA VAL A 49 -1.44 26.81 12.30
C VAL A 49 -2.34 25.97 13.22
N ARG A 50 -2.72 24.78 12.77
CA ARG A 50 -3.54 23.87 13.59
C ARG A 50 -2.86 23.49 14.89
N ARG A 51 -1.59 23.09 14.84
CA ARG A 51 -0.81 22.70 16.02
C ARG A 51 -0.66 23.84 17.02
N HIS A 52 -0.43 25.08 16.53
CA HIS A 52 -0.34 26.26 17.40
C HIS A 52 -1.65 26.50 18.13
N LEU A 53 -2.77 26.53 17.40
CA LEU A 53 -4.10 26.78 17.98
C LEU A 53 -4.55 25.69 18.98
N LEU A 54 -4.12 24.43 18.77
CA LEU A 54 -4.46 23.33 19.69
C LEU A 54 -3.59 23.29 20.94
N ASN A 55 -2.32 23.70 20.85
CA ASN A 55 -1.33 23.47 21.90
C ASN A 55 -0.87 24.76 22.62
N HIS A 56 -1.12 25.94 22.06
CA HIS A 56 -0.56 27.20 22.54
C HIS A 56 -1.56 28.37 22.56
N SER A 57 -2.84 28.13 22.25
CA SER A 57 -3.91 29.11 22.44
C SER A 57 -4.82 28.65 23.58
N ASP A 58 -5.25 29.58 24.43
CA ASP A 58 -6.21 29.35 25.52
C ASP A 58 -7.65 29.12 25.03
N MET A 59 -7.83 28.84 23.73
CA MET A 59 -9.14 28.56 23.16
C MET A 59 -9.55 27.11 23.46
N GLU A 60 -10.62 26.92 24.23
CA GLU A 60 -11.32 25.64 24.30
C GLU A 60 -11.73 25.17 22.88
N PRO A 61 -11.64 23.85 22.60
CA PRO A 61 -12.08 23.32 21.32
C PRO A 61 -13.58 23.57 21.16
N GLN A 62 -13.95 24.61 20.44
CA GLN A 62 -15.33 24.78 20.01
C GLN A 62 -15.70 23.61 19.10
N ALA A 63 -16.64 22.79 19.57
CA ALA A 63 -17.32 21.83 18.73
C ALA A 63 -17.82 22.59 17.47
N SER A 64 -17.31 22.21 16.32
CA SER A 64 -17.67 22.82 15.05
C SER A 64 -19.19 22.76 14.88
N LYS A 65 -19.89 23.84 15.14
CA LYS A 65 -21.22 24.04 14.54
C LYS A 65 -20.97 24.16 13.05
N SER A 66 -21.15 23.06 12.35
CA SER A 66 -21.20 23.04 10.90
C SER A 66 -22.31 24.02 10.50
N ALA A 67 -21.93 25.17 9.95
CA ALA A 67 -22.83 25.97 9.14
C ALA A 67 -23.30 25.03 8.03
N VAL A 68 -24.60 24.77 8.02
CA VAL A 68 -25.29 24.01 6.99
C VAL A 68 -25.28 24.87 5.72
N GLY A 69 -24.15 24.90 5.06
CA GLY A 69 -24.07 25.21 3.65
C GLY A 69 -24.42 23.90 2.94
N LYS A 70 -25.57 23.90 2.22
CA LYS A 70 -26.01 22.81 1.36
C LYS A 70 -24.97 22.54 0.25
N ASN A 71 -23.85 21.96 0.60
CA ASN A 71 -23.07 21.13 -0.29
C ASN A 71 -23.28 19.71 0.20
N THR A 72 -24.27 19.06 -0.41
CA THR A 72 -24.46 17.63 -0.35
C THR A 72 -23.17 16.96 -0.85
N ARG A 73 -22.17 16.77 0.04
CA ARG A 73 -21.33 15.60 -0.08
C ARG A 73 -22.34 14.46 0.01
N LYS A 74 -22.60 13.83 -1.13
CA LYS A 74 -23.20 12.51 -1.16
C LYS A 74 -22.35 11.68 -0.21
N THR A 75 -22.86 11.40 0.99
CA THR A 75 -22.51 10.19 1.71
C THR A 75 -22.45 9.10 0.67
N PRO A 76 -21.50 8.14 0.76
CA PRO A 76 -21.60 6.94 -0.04
C PRO A 76 -23.07 6.54 0.07
N LYS A 77 -23.79 6.59 -1.04
CA LYS A 77 -25.15 6.13 -1.07
C LYS A 77 -25.08 4.76 -0.42
N GLU A 78 -25.74 4.59 0.72
CA GLU A 78 -26.24 3.28 1.10
C GLU A 78 -26.70 2.69 -0.21
N ALA A 79 -26.11 1.58 -0.61
CA ALA A 79 -26.48 0.93 -1.85
C ALA A 79 -27.98 0.78 -1.77
N LYS A 80 -28.69 1.61 -2.53
CA LYS A 80 -30.14 1.56 -2.56
C LYS A 80 -30.45 0.14 -2.93
N SER A 81 -31.14 -0.56 -2.04
CA SER A 81 -31.61 -1.90 -2.22
C SER A 81 -31.88 -2.13 -3.69
N SER A 82 -31.16 -3.09 -4.26
CA SER A 82 -31.55 -3.78 -5.46
C SER A 82 -33.07 -3.94 -5.43
N ARG A 83 -33.70 -3.81 -6.55
CA ARG A 83 -35.17 -3.89 -6.80
C ARG A 83 -35.90 -4.75 -5.76
N PRO A 84 -37.08 -4.34 -5.26
CA PRO A 84 -37.81 -5.10 -4.24
C PRO A 84 -37.89 -6.58 -4.62
N GLY A 85 -37.24 -7.46 -3.85
CA GLY A 85 -37.24 -8.90 -4.08
C GLY A 85 -35.91 -9.55 -4.45
N THR A 86 -34.84 -8.81 -4.62
CA THR A 86 -33.49 -9.39 -4.80
C THR A 86 -32.77 -9.57 -3.45
N ALA A 87 -32.18 -10.75 -3.25
CA ALA A 87 -31.32 -11.02 -2.12
C ALA A 87 -30.04 -10.18 -2.20
N PHE A 88 -29.47 -9.86 -1.04
CA PHE A 88 -28.22 -9.13 -0.93
C PHE A 88 -27.29 -9.85 0.03
N VAL A 89 -26.05 -10.03 -0.37
CA VAL A 89 -24.98 -10.56 0.47
C VAL A 89 -23.77 -9.65 0.30
N GLU A 90 -23.23 -9.20 1.41
CA GLU A 90 -21.95 -8.53 1.50
C GLU A 90 -21.04 -9.41 2.37
N LEU A 91 -19.91 -9.82 1.86
CA LEU A 91 -18.97 -10.71 2.51
C LEU A 91 -17.61 -10.00 2.62
N ASP A 92 -17.03 -10.03 3.81
CA ASP A 92 -15.65 -9.63 4.08
C ASP A 92 -14.87 -10.78 4.73
N GLU A 93 -13.61 -10.55 5.08
CA GLU A 93 -12.70 -11.59 5.62
C GLU A 93 -13.13 -12.12 6.99
N THR A 94 -13.95 -11.38 7.73
CA THR A 94 -14.38 -11.69 9.10
C THR A 94 -15.81 -12.20 9.17
N GLY A 95 -16.57 -12.03 8.10
CA GLY A 95 -17.97 -12.37 8.03
C GLY A 95 -18.72 -11.54 7.01
N GLY A 96 -19.95 -11.15 7.31
CA GLY A 96 -20.70 -10.35 6.38
C GLY A 96 -22.13 -10.02 6.82
N HIS A 97 -22.86 -9.45 5.89
CA HIS A 97 -24.26 -9.11 6.04
C HIS A 97 -25.11 -9.79 4.96
N LEU A 98 -26.21 -10.40 5.36
CA LEU A 98 -27.14 -11.06 4.46
C LEU A 98 -28.56 -10.49 4.61
N GLU A 99 -29.19 -10.19 3.48
CA GLU A 99 -30.62 -9.95 3.38
C GLU A 99 -31.22 -10.96 2.40
N SER A 100 -32.10 -11.84 2.90
CA SER A 100 -32.71 -12.88 2.05
C SER A 100 -33.65 -12.28 1.02
N LYS A 101 -33.91 -13.03 -0.06
CA LYS A 101 -35.10 -12.77 -0.91
C LYS A 101 -36.34 -12.83 -0.07
N LYS A 102 -37.46 -12.34 -0.63
CA LYS A 102 -38.80 -12.55 -0.07
C LYS A 102 -39.18 -14.02 -0.22
N MET A 103 -39.40 -14.69 0.89
CA MET A 103 -39.67 -16.13 0.99
C MET A 103 -41.18 -16.34 1.28
N THR A 104 -41.72 -17.35 0.64
CA THR A 104 -43.13 -17.80 0.91
C THR A 104 -43.17 -18.54 2.26
N GLN A 105 -44.42 -18.78 2.76
CA GLN A 105 -44.58 -19.49 4.03
C GLN A 105 -44.01 -20.92 3.94
N ASP A 106 -44.22 -21.61 2.81
CA ASP A 106 -43.67 -22.98 2.59
C ASP A 106 -42.11 -23.00 2.60
N GLU A 107 -41.47 -21.98 1.99
CA GLU A 107 -40.04 -21.82 2.03
C GLU A 107 -39.56 -21.55 3.46
N VAL A 108 -40.26 -20.74 4.24
CA VAL A 108 -39.93 -20.45 5.64
C VAL A 108 -40.07 -21.70 6.52
N ASP A 109 -41.15 -22.47 6.33
CA ASP A 109 -41.41 -23.68 7.11
C ASP A 109 -40.43 -24.82 6.82
N SER A 110 -39.71 -24.73 5.68
CA SER A 110 -38.64 -25.66 5.32
C SER A 110 -37.32 -25.35 6.04
N ILE A 111 -37.17 -24.15 6.65
CA ILE A 111 -35.97 -23.72 7.34
C ILE A 111 -36.04 -24.12 8.80
N SER A 112 -35.24 -25.09 9.20
CA SER A 112 -35.14 -25.53 10.60
C SER A 112 -34.06 -24.75 11.40
N ASP A 113 -33.09 -24.17 10.71
CA ASP A 113 -31.99 -23.41 11.29
C ASP A 113 -31.56 -22.31 10.33
N LEU A 114 -31.10 -21.17 10.89
CA LEU A 114 -30.62 -19.99 10.12
C LEU A 114 -29.34 -20.32 9.30
N SER A 115 -28.57 -21.34 9.67
CA SER A 115 -27.43 -21.83 8.88
C SER A 115 -27.85 -22.28 7.47
N GLN A 116 -29.08 -22.80 7.32
CA GLN A 116 -29.63 -23.18 6.01
C GLN A 116 -29.85 -21.99 5.09
N ILE A 117 -30.08 -20.81 5.67
CA ILE A 117 -30.16 -19.56 4.87
C ILE A 117 -28.76 -19.21 4.33
N LEU A 118 -27.68 -19.44 5.08
CA LEU A 118 -26.31 -19.27 4.58
C LEU A 118 -26.04 -20.17 3.37
N GLU A 119 -26.41 -21.46 3.47
CA GLU A 119 -26.26 -22.43 2.37
C GLU A 119 -27.02 -22.01 1.10
N MET A 120 -28.23 -21.48 1.26
CA MET A 120 -29.03 -20.96 0.11
C MET A 120 -28.31 -19.84 -0.65
N PHE A 121 -27.34 -19.18 -0.02
CA PHE A 121 -26.53 -18.12 -0.62
C PHE A 121 -25.09 -18.55 -0.90
N ASN A 122 -24.83 -19.86 -0.93
CA ASN A 122 -23.51 -20.46 -1.14
C ASN A 122 -22.45 -20.03 -0.10
N ILE A 123 -22.90 -19.73 1.13
CA ILE A 123 -22.03 -19.44 2.27
C ILE A 123 -21.94 -20.71 3.09
N ASP A 124 -20.75 -21.25 3.26
CA ASP A 124 -20.52 -22.51 3.95
C ASP A 124 -20.75 -22.36 5.46
N PRO A 125 -21.76 -23.01 6.06
CA PRO A 125 -22.05 -22.89 7.49
C PRO A 125 -21.03 -23.61 8.38
N SER A 126 -20.11 -24.41 7.82
CA SER A 126 -18.97 -24.92 8.57
C SER A 126 -17.89 -23.86 8.78
N ILE A 127 -17.88 -22.83 7.94
CA ILE A 127 -16.91 -21.71 7.98
C ILE A 127 -17.52 -20.47 8.65
N TYR A 128 -18.82 -20.27 8.53
CA TYR A 128 -19.51 -19.07 9.02
C TYR A 128 -20.69 -19.42 9.90
N LYS A 129 -20.91 -18.65 10.96
CA LYS A 129 -22.09 -18.73 11.83
C LYS A 129 -22.84 -17.42 11.87
N VAL A 130 -24.17 -17.51 12.03
CA VAL A 130 -25.05 -16.35 12.20
C VAL A 130 -24.80 -15.70 13.56
N LYS A 131 -24.83 -14.36 13.60
CA LYS A 131 -24.84 -13.60 14.86
C LYS A 131 -26.28 -13.43 15.31
N ASP A 132 -26.70 -14.20 16.30
CA ASP A 132 -28.09 -14.31 16.75
C ASP A 132 -28.69 -12.96 17.19
N ASP A 133 -27.91 -12.08 17.80
CA ASP A 133 -28.32 -10.75 18.24
C ASP A 133 -28.56 -9.76 17.09
N THR A 134 -28.17 -10.09 15.88
CA THR A 134 -28.33 -9.27 14.68
C THR A 134 -29.51 -9.68 13.82
N VAL A 135 -30.17 -10.80 14.12
CA VAL A 135 -31.24 -11.36 13.29
C VAL A 135 -32.49 -10.48 13.35
N ARG A 136 -32.94 -10.07 12.18
CA ARG A 136 -34.19 -9.34 12.00
C ARG A 136 -35.06 -10.06 10.99
N ILE A 137 -36.31 -10.32 11.37
CA ILE A 137 -37.29 -11.00 10.54
C ILE A 137 -38.37 -9.99 10.22
N SER A 138 -38.62 -9.76 8.94
CA SER A 138 -39.70 -8.91 8.46
C SER A 138 -40.75 -9.79 7.80
N LYS A 139 -42.00 -9.67 8.26
CA LYS A 139 -43.14 -10.42 7.72
C LYS A 139 -44.22 -9.45 7.28
N TRP A 140 -44.75 -9.61 6.08
CA TRP A 140 -45.84 -8.78 5.54
C TRP A 140 -46.73 -9.57 4.59
N GLN A 141 -47.95 -9.13 4.44
CA GLN A 141 -48.93 -9.71 3.53
C GLN A 141 -48.93 -8.96 2.19
N GLN A 142 -48.94 -9.67 1.08
CA GLN A 142 -48.82 -9.08 -0.26
C GLN A 142 -50.06 -8.30 -0.71
N ARG A 143 -51.24 -8.69 -0.23
CA ARG A 143 -52.58 -8.04 -0.38
C ARG A 143 -53.46 -8.52 0.75
N GLU A 144 -54.67 -7.90 0.95
CA GLU A 144 -55.58 -8.25 2.04
C GLU A 144 -55.91 -9.76 2.14
N ASP A 145 -55.96 -10.49 1.00
CA ASP A 145 -56.14 -11.95 0.95
C ASP A 145 -54.90 -12.68 0.38
N GLY A 146 -53.73 -12.05 0.34
CA GLY A 146 -52.53 -12.59 -0.27
C GLY A 146 -51.66 -13.38 0.71
N GLU A 147 -50.71 -14.13 0.13
CA GLU A 147 -49.75 -14.93 0.85
C GLU A 147 -48.79 -14.06 1.71
N PHE A 148 -48.42 -14.57 2.90
CA PHE A 148 -47.41 -13.92 3.73
C PHE A 148 -46.03 -14.18 3.16
N LEU A 149 -45.27 -13.08 3.08
CA LEU A 149 -43.83 -13.11 2.68
C LEU A 149 -42.98 -12.76 3.88
N THR A 150 -41.87 -13.45 3.98
CA THR A 150 -40.89 -13.25 5.06
C THR A 150 -39.50 -12.94 4.46
N SER A 151 -38.77 -12.04 5.08
CA SER A 151 -37.36 -11.75 4.74
C SER A 151 -36.55 -11.77 6.00
N TYR A 152 -35.40 -12.38 5.93
CA TYR A 152 -34.39 -12.43 6.98
C TYR A 152 -33.27 -11.44 6.69
N ARG A 153 -32.81 -10.73 7.71
CA ARG A 153 -31.63 -9.88 7.66
C ARG A 153 -30.80 -10.15 8.91
N PHE A 154 -29.52 -10.49 8.73
CA PHE A 154 -28.61 -10.75 9.84
C PHE A 154 -27.16 -10.56 9.41
N GLN A 155 -26.29 -10.46 10.40
CA GLN A 155 -24.85 -10.56 10.21
C GLN A 155 -24.42 -12.00 10.51
N PHE A 156 -23.33 -12.41 9.86
CA PHE A 156 -22.65 -13.68 10.12
C PHE A 156 -21.17 -13.44 10.25
N GLU A 157 -20.51 -14.29 11.02
CA GLU A 157 -19.07 -14.18 11.28
C GLU A 157 -18.39 -15.51 11.03
N LYS A 158 -17.09 -15.45 10.71
CA LYS A 158 -16.27 -16.63 10.48
C LYS A 158 -16.13 -17.45 11.78
N ILE A 159 -16.32 -18.76 11.66
CA ILE A 159 -16.04 -19.72 12.73
C ILE A 159 -14.53 -19.94 12.74
N TYR A 160 -13.87 -19.57 13.83
CA TYR A 160 -12.47 -19.95 14.03
C TYR A 160 -12.47 -21.29 14.77
N GLU A 161 -11.81 -22.30 14.21
CA GLU A 161 -11.72 -23.65 14.80
C GLU A 161 -11.06 -23.65 16.18
N ASN A 162 -10.33 -22.57 16.50
CA ASN A 162 -9.64 -22.38 17.75
C ASN A 162 -9.73 -20.93 18.21
N LEU A 163 -10.12 -20.70 19.46
CA LEU A 163 -10.11 -19.39 20.09
C LEU A 163 -8.70 -18.75 20.10
N GLU A 164 -7.65 -19.56 20.16
CA GLU A 164 -6.27 -19.13 20.09
C GLU A 164 -5.91 -18.54 18.71
N ASP A 165 -6.45 -19.10 17.63
CA ASP A 165 -6.21 -18.59 16.27
C ASP A 165 -6.91 -17.25 16.03
N LYS A 166 -8.13 -17.08 16.59
CA LYS A 166 -8.83 -15.80 16.55
C LYS A 166 -8.08 -14.75 17.37
N GLN A 167 -7.66 -15.12 18.58
CA GLN A 167 -6.92 -14.21 19.44
C GLN A 167 -5.59 -13.82 18.80
N ALA A 168 -4.86 -14.75 18.21
CA ALA A 168 -3.62 -14.47 17.49
C ALA A 168 -3.82 -13.53 16.30
N TYR A 169 -4.93 -13.65 15.58
CA TYR A 169 -5.29 -12.74 14.48
C TYR A 169 -5.65 -11.35 15.01
N ASP A 170 -6.49 -11.28 16.03
CA ASP A 170 -6.92 -10.02 16.64
C ASP A 170 -5.72 -9.29 17.29
N ASP A 171 -4.81 -10.02 17.94
CA ASP A 171 -3.57 -9.51 18.53
C ASP A 171 -2.62 -9.00 17.44
N LEU A 172 -2.49 -9.70 16.31
CA LEU A 172 -1.70 -9.25 15.17
C LEU A 172 -2.26 -7.95 14.57
N VAL A 173 -3.58 -7.88 14.39
CA VAL A 173 -4.24 -6.67 13.88
C VAL A 173 -4.10 -5.51 14.87
N ALA A 174 -4.21 -5.78 16.18
CA ALA A 174 -4.01 -4.77 17.23
C ALA A 174 -2.55 -4.28 17.25
N GLU A 175 -1.58 -5.20 17.20
CA GLU A 175 -0.15 -4.86 17.13
C GLU A 175 0.19 -4.04 15.87
N MET A 176 -0.40 -4.39 14.72
CA MET A 176 -0.25 -3.62 13.48
C MET A 176 -0.80 -2.20 13.63
N LYS A 177 -1.98 -2.04 14.25
CA LYS A 177 -2.59 -0.73 14.50
C LYS A 177 -1.80 0.10 15.51
N ASP A 178 -1.26 -0.52 16.55
CA ASP A 178 -0.49 0.16 17.59
C ASP A 178 0.89 0.59 17.06
N ARG A 179 1.55 -0.24 16.25
CA ARG A 179 2.78 0.15 15.52
C ARG A 179 2.57 1.36 14.62
N VAL A 180 1.41 1.46 13.95
CA VAL A 180 1.04 2.63 13.14
C VAL A 180 0.78 3.87 14.00
N ARG A 181 0.37 3.72 15.26
CA ARG A 181 0.02 4.83 16.16
C ARG A 181 1.19 5.38 16.99
N ASP A 182 2.09 4.49 17.45
CA ASP A 182 3.06 4.87 18.50
C ASP A 182 4.39 5.44 17.97
N ASP A 183 4.79 5.16 16.70
CA ASP A 183 6.08 5.60 16.17
C ASP A 183 6.07 6.94 15.42
N TYR A 184 5.09 7.82 15.69
CA TYR A 184 5.05 9.19 15.15
C TYR A 184 6.05 10.14 15.85
N ARG A 185 7.30 9.73 16.00
CA ARG A 185 8.37 10.67 16.30
C ARG A 185 9.19 10.88 15.03
N VAL A 186 8.80 11.89 14.23
CA VAL A 186 9.76 12.54 13.34
C VAL A 186 10.97 12.87 14.22
N LYS A 187 12.12 12.26 13.94
CA LYS A 187 13.37 12.71 14.53
C LYS A 187 13.49 14.18 14.18
N ASP A 188 13.40 15.05 15.18
CA ASP A 188 13.83 16.44 15.04
C ASP A 188 15.36 16.38 14.79
N SER A 189 15.77 16.09 13.56
CA SER A 189 17.13 16.32 13.15
C SER A 189 17.32 17.83 13.25
N VAL A 190 18.15 18.23 14.18
CA VAL A 190 18.63 19.63 14.26
C VAL A 190 19.46 19.84 13.01
N ILE A 191 18.82 20.31 11.98
CA ILE A 191 19.49 20.65 10.73
C ILE A 191 19.84 22.14 10.87
N ASN A 192 21.13 22.42 10.89
CA ASN A 192 21.62 23.77 10.74
C ASN A 192 21.15 24.31 9.38
N GLU A 193 20.19 25.21 9.38
CA GLU A 193 19.56 25.80 8.18
C GLU A 193 20.56 26.56 7.25
N ALA A 194 21.79 26.84 7.73
CA ALA A 194 22.75 27.67 7.03
C ALA A 194 23.53 26.94 5.91
N ASP A 195 23.59 25.58 5.90
CA ASP A 195 24.41 24.81 4.97
C ASP A 195 23.62 23.89 4.03
N ARG A 196 22.30 23.98 4.00
CA ARG A 196 21.48 23.16 3.10
C ARG A 196 21.54 23.70 1.68
N LEU A 197 22.14 22.94 0.81
CA LEU A 197 21.85 23.03 -0.62
C LEU A 197 20.35 22.77 -0.79
N TYR A 198 19.61 23.72 -1.38
CA TYR A 198 18.16 23.64 -1.62
C TYR A 198 17.85 22.52 -2.63
N LYS A 199 18.05 21.28 -2.24
CA LYS A 199 17.79 20.11 -3.08
C LYS A 199 16.51 19.41 -2.60
N LYS A 200 15.66 19.13 -3.55
CA LYS A 200 14.54 18.18 -3.34
C LYS A 200 15.02 16.80 -3.78
N THR A 201 14.87 15.81 -2.92
CA THR A 201 15.23 14.43 -3.26
C THR A 201 14.10 13.47 -3.00
N THR A 202 13.72 12.69 -4.02
CA THR A 202 12.83 11.55 -3.85
C THR A 202 13.66 10.28 -3.80
N VAL A 203 13.53 9.51 -2.72
CA VAL A 203 14.23 8.24 -2.49
C VAL A 203 13.31 7.09 -2.86
N MET A 204 13.77 6.19 -3.73
CA MET A 204 13.00 5.04 -4.21
C MET A 204 13.73 3.74 -3.88
N PRO A 205 13.44 3.08 -2.75
CA PRO A 205 13.89 1.72 -2.50
C PRO A 205 13.05 0.72 -3.30
N GLU A 206 13.73 -0.17 -4.04
CA GLU A 206 13.12 -1.18 -4.89
C GLU A 206 13.09 -2.53 -4.15
N LEU A 207 11.91 -2.93 -3.69
CA LEU A 207 11.67 -4.21 -3.01
C LEU A 207 11.41 -5.29 -4.07
N ALA A 208 12.43 -5.68 -4.80
CA ALA A 208 12.33 -6.61 -5.92
C ALA A 208 12.77 -8.02 -5.51
N ASP A 209 12.03 -9.03 -5.96
CA ASP A 209 12.45 -10.43 -5.89
C ASP A 209 12.87 -10.87 -4.46
N PHE A 210 12.09 -10.49 -3.45
CA PHE A 210 12.36 -10.94 -2.07
C PHE A 210 12.07 -12.42 -1.90
N GLN A 211 11.13 -12.97 -2.67
CA GLN A 211 10.76 -14.38 -2.71
C GLN A 211 10.69 -15.01 -1.32
N ILE A 212 9.96 -14.34 -0.41
CA ILE A 212 9.81 -14.75 0.99
C ILE A 212 9.25 -16.17 1.05
N GLY A 213 9.88 -17.04 1.85
CA GLY A 213 9.54 -18.45 1.99
C GLY A 213 10.42 -19.39 1.18
N LYS A 214 11.22 -18.87 0.22
CA LYS A 214 12.14 -19.68 -0.57
C LYS A 214 13.30 -20.22 0.25
N VAL A 215 13.68 -21.46 -0.05
CA VAL A 215 14.88 -22.11 0.48
C VAL A 215 15.76 -22.52 -0.70
N ASP A 216 16.98 -22.04 -0.75
CA ASP A 216 17.97 -22.42 -1.78
C ASP A 216 19.41 -22.22 -1.24
N ILE A 217 20.38 -22.11 -2.12
CA ILE A 217 21.84 -22.10 -1.84
C ILE A 217 22.30 -21.01 -0.85
N ARG A 218 21.52 -19.95 -0.66
CA ARG A 218 21.82 -18.84 0.27
C ARG A 218 21.09 -18.97 1.61
N GLY A 219 20.41 -20.09 1.86
CA GLY A 219 19.80 -20.40 3.14
C GLY A 219 18.27 -20.49 3.14
N THR A 220 17.70 -20.14 4.27
CA THR A 220 16.29 -20.29 4.64
C THR A 220 15.64 -18.92 4.89
N THR A 221 14.36 -18.92 5.28
CA THR A 221 13.67 -17.69 5.71
C THR A 221 14.38 -16.99 6.87
N GLU A 222 15.06 -17.70 7.77
CA GLU A 222 15.83 -17.05 8.85
C GLU A 222 17.08 -16.30 8.32
N ASP A 223 17.72 -16.82 7.28
CA ASP A 223 18.80 -16.12 6.60
C ASP A 223 18.31 -14.87 5.85
N PHE A 224 17.12 -14.99 5.21
CA PHE A 224 16.44 -13.87 4.60
C PHE A 224 16.15 -12.77 5.61
N LYS A 225 15.59 -13.09 6.79
CA LYS A 225 15.28 -12.09 7.84
C LYS A 225 16.53 -11.34 8.29
N ARG A 226 17.66 -12.04 8.49
CA ARG A 226 18.94 -11.39 8.84
C ARG A 226 19.42 -10.41 7.77
N ARG A 227 19.22 -10.76 6.48
CA ARG A 227 19.54 -9.85 5.38
C ARG A 227 18.61 -8.64 5.35
N VAL A 228 17.32 -8.82 5.62
CA VAL A 228 16.37 -7.71 5.75
C VAL A 228 16.80 -6.75 6.86
N ASP A 229 17.22 -7.26 8.03
CA ASP A 229 17.72 -6.41 9.11
C ASP A 229 18.95 -5.59 8.66
N THR A 230 19.91 -6.23 7.98
CA THR A 230 21.06 -5.53 7.38
C THR A 230 20.65 -4.47 6.36
N LEU A 231 19.65 -4.78 5.51
CA LEU A 231 19.15 -3.82 4.51
C LEU A 231 18.46 -2.62 5.17
N LEU A 232 17.68 -2.84 6.22
CA LEU A 232 17.05 -1.75 6.97
C LEU A 232 18.07 -0.82 7.61
N GLU A 233 19.15 -1.36 8.21
CA GLU A 233 20.25 -0.55 8.75
C GLU A 233 20.95 0.29 7.67
N LYS A 234 21.22 -0.31 6.52
CA LYS A 234 21.84 0.39 5.38
C LYS A 234 20.92 1.41 4.75
N TYR A 235 19.62 1.09 4.66
CA TYR A 235 18.63 2.01 4.15
C TYR A 235 18.43 3.20 5.10
N ALA A 236 18.40 2.97 6.42
CA ALA A 236 18.41 4.04 7.41
C ALA A 236 19.61 4.97 7.24
N SER A 237 20.82 4.40 7.09
CA SER A 237 22.03 5.18 6.84
C SER A 237 22.01 5.94 5.51
N HIS A 238 21.33 5.39 4.48
CA HIS A 238 21.13 6.07 3.20
C HIS A 238 20.14 7.24 3.35
N LEU A 239 19.01 7.03 4.02
CA LEU A 239 18.03 8.08 4.31
C LEU A 239 18.64 9.20 5.15
N GLU A 240 19.44 8.87 6.17
CA GLU A 240 20.10 9.84 7.03
C GLU A 240 21.05 10.75 6.23
N ARG A 241 21.90 10.18 5.36
CA ARG A 241 22.78 10.95 4.47
C ARG A 241 22.01 11.81 3.49
N THR A 242 20.99 11.22 2.83
CA THR A 242 20.17 11.94 1.85
C THR A 242 19.41 13.09 2.52
N SER A 243 18.92 12.88 3.74
CA SER A 243 18.24 13.90 4.53
C SER A 243 19.17 15.04 4.96
N ALA A 244 20.44 14.74 5.23
CA ALA A 244 21.43 15.78 5.54
C ALA A 244 21.75 16.65 4.33
N ASP A 245 21.71 16.08 3.12
CA ASP A 245 22.08 16.74 1.86
C ASP A 245 20.88 17.39 1.15
N SER A 246 19.65 17.25 1.67
CA SER A 246 18.44 17.72 1.00
C SER A 246 17.57 18.58 1.92
N GLU A 247 16.93 19.62 1.34
CA GLU A 247 15.96 20.45 2.05
C GLU A 247 14.65 19.69 2.34
N ASN A 248 14.21 18.93 1.36
CA ASN A 248 12.99 18.10 1.45
C ASN A 248 13.25 16.71 0.87
N ILE A 249 12.82 15.71 1.61
CA ILE A 249 12.78 14.33 1.15
C ILE A 249 11.34 13.91 0.93
N SER A 250 11.08 13.24 -0.19
CA SER A 250 9.91 12.37 -0.41
C SER A 250 10.37 10.95 -0.68
N ALA A 251 9.48 9.98 -0.61
CA ALA A 251 9.82 8.59 -0.87
C ALA A 251 8.75 7.87 -1.68
N VAL A 252 9.20 6.98 -2.56
CA VAL A 252 8.33 6.03 -3.27
C VAL A 252 8.91 4.64 -3.05
N LEU A 253 8.31 3.85 -2.16
CA LEU A 253 8.68 2.46 -1.97
C LEU A 253 8.05 1.64 -3.09
N VAL A 254 8.85 0.86 -3.79
CA VAL A 254 8.38 0.12 -4.97
C VAL A 254 8.54 -1.38 -4.76
N ASP A 255 7.42 -2.11 -4.74
CA ASP A 255 7.39 -3.57 -4.90
C ASP A 255 7.42 -3.88 -6.39
N VAL A 256 8.59 -4.25 -6.90
CA VAL A 256 8.81 -4.57 -8.31
C VAL A 256 8.40 -6.02 -8.63
N GLY A 257 7.68 -6.65 -7.71
CA GLY A 257 7.15 -8.00 -7.85
C GLY A 257 7.99 -9.08 -7.18
N ASP A 258 7.43 -10.28 -7.14
CA ASP A 258 8.01 -11.47 -6.51
C ASP A 258 8.39 -11.25 -5.04
N ILE A 259 7.53 -10.50 -4.32
CA ILE A 259 7.73 -10.27 -2.87
C ILE A 259 7.64 -11.57 -2.08
N ILE A 260 6.81 -12.54 -2.50
CA ILE A 260 6.74 -13.89 -1.93
C ILE A 260 7.16 -14.93 -2.98
N GLU A 261 7.58 -16.13 -2.50
CA GLU A 261 7.92 -17.25 -3.38
C GLU A 261 6.69 -17.89 -4.02
N GLY A 262 5.55 -17.93 -3.32
CA GLY A 262 4.41 -18.74 -3.72
C GLY A 262 4.64 -20.24 -3.45
N PHE A 263 3.90 -21.15 -4.11
CA PHE A 263 4.05 -22.58 -3.84
C PHE A 263 3.70 -23.50 -5.03
N GLU A 264 3.05 -23.03 -6.07
CA GLU A 264 2.53 -23.87 -7.18
C GLU A 264 2.92 -23.36 -8.57
N ASN A 265 3.73 -22.33 -8.64
CA ASN A 265 4.06 -21.67 -9.90
C ASN A 265 5.14 -22.41 -10.70
N THR A 266 5.93 -23.26 -10.06
CA THR A 266 6.90 -24.16 -10.69
C THR A 266 6.83 -25.56 -10.08
N SER A 267 7.24 -26.59 -10.84
CA SER A 267 7.04 -28.01 -10.45
C SER A 267 7.78 -28.47 -9.19
N SER A 268 8.80 -27.75 -8.75
CA SER A 268 9.60 -28.08 -7.57
C SER A 268 9.44 -27.09 -6.41
N GLN A 269 8.65 -26.06 -6.58
CA GLN A 269 8.55 -24.94 -5.67
C GLN A 269 8.12 -25.35 -4.25
N GLN A 270 7.18 -26.30 -4.13
CA GLN A 270 6.71 -26.78 -2.82
C GLN A 270 7.82 -27.38 -1.95
N HIS A 271 8.87 -27.96 -2.57
CA HIS A 271 9.99 -28.55 -1.84
C HIS A 271 11.08 -27.53 -1.49
N LEU A 272 11.00 -26.34 -2.05
CA LEU A 272 11.94 -25.24 -1.85
C LEU A 272 11.34 -24.12 -1.00
N ASN A 273 10.29 -24.42 -0.23
CA ASN A 273 9.62 -23.51 0.69
C ASN A 273 9.72 -24.03 2.13
N ASP A 274 10.05 -23.16 3.06
CA ASP A 274 10.01 -23.44 4.50
C ASP A 274 8.79 -22.79 5.20
N MET A 275 7.92 -22.15 4.43
CA MET A 275 6.72 -21.47 4.92
C MET A 275 5.49 -21.81 4.08
N SER A 276 4.32 -21.86 4.73
CA SER A 276 3.04 -21.87 4.02
C SER A 276 2.79 -20.52 3.34
N LEU A 277 1.92 -20.49 2.32
CA LEU A 277 1.57 -19.26 1.60
C LEU A 277 1.11 -18.14 2.55
N MET A 278 0.24 -18.45 3.50
CA MET A 278 -0.26 -17.44 4.46
C MET A 278 0.87 -16.85 5.30
N ARG A 279 1.81 -17.65 5.75
CA ARG A 279 2.99 -17.16 6.50
C ARG A 279 3.94 -16.35 5.63
N GLN A 280 4.04 -16.66 4.34
CA GLN A 280 4.81 -15.83 3.39
C GLN A 280 4.18 -14.44 3.28
N ILE A 281 2.84 -14.36 3.13
CA ILE A 281 2.09 -13.11 3.06
C ILE A 281 2.24 -12.30 4.36
N ASP A 282 2.07 -12.94 5.52
CA ASP A 282 2.21 -12.27 6.82
C ASP A 282 3.62 -11.68 6.99
N LEU A 283 4.66 -12.46 6.66
CA LEU A 283 6.04 -11.98 6.75
C LEU A 283 6.31 -10.85 5.73
N ALA A 284 5.75 -10.93 4.52
CA ALA A 284 5.87 -9.86 3.52
C ALA A 284 5.25 -8.55 4.01
N LEU A 285 4.06 -8.62 4.62
CA LEU A 285 3.42 -7.47 5.26
C LEU A 285 4.31 -6.84 6.33
N VAL A 286 4.86 -7.65 7.24
CA VAL A 286 5.77 -7.17 8.28
C VAL A 286 7.01 -6.51 7.68
N VAL A 287 7.61 -7.10 6.64
CA VAL A 287 8.80 -6.55 5.98
C VAL A 287 8.50 -5.22 5.31
N VAL A 288 7.43 -5.15 4.51
CA VAL A 288 7.02 -3.90 3.83
C VAL A 288 6.72 -2.79 4.87
N GLN A 289 6.00 -3.13 5.93
CA GLN A 289 5.70 -2.18 7.00
C GLN A 289 6.98 -1.66 7.69
N ARG A 290 7.96 -2.51 7.95
CA ARG A 290 9.24 -2.07 8.51
C ARG A 290 9.96 -1.04 7.62
N PHE A 291 9.94 -1.22 6.30
CA PHE A 291 10.48 -0.23 5.37
C PHE A 291 9.66 1.06 5.36
N ILE A 292 8.33 0.98 5.37
CA ILE A 292 7.43 2.15 5.45
C ILE A 292 7.69 2.93 6.76
N GLU A 293 7.68 2.26 7.91
CA GLU A 293 7.86 2.90 9.22
C GLU A 293 9.26 3.52 9.38
N LEU A 294 10.28 2.86 8.86
CA LEU A 294 11.62 3.43 8.80
C LEU A 294 11.65 4.71 7.96
N THR A 295 11.02 4.69 6.78
CA THR A 295 10.95 5.85 5.88
C THR A 295 10.18 7.00 6.52
N ARG A 296 9.10 6.70 7.26
CA ARG A 296 8.27 7.68 7.98
C ARG A 296 9.02 8.46 9.07
N GLN A 297 10.16 7.97 9.54
CA GLN A 297 11.01 8.72 10.46
C GLN A 297 11.69 9.94 9.79
N TYR A 298 11.76 9.93 8.46
CA TYR A 298 12.46 10.96 7.68
C TYR A 298 11.52 11.84 6.84
N THR A 299 10.37 11.33 6.42
CA THR A 299 9.40 12.08 5.61
C THR A 299 7.97 11.61 5.85
N THR A 300 7.01 12.49 5.60
CA THR A 300 5.57 12.17 5.57
C THR A 300 5.01 12.10 4.13
N ASP A 301 5.81 12.47 3.13
CA ASP A 301 5.44 12.38 1.71
C ASP A 301 5.92 11.03 1.15
N ILE A 302 5.09 10.01 1.35
CA ILE A 302 5.40 8.62 1.01
C ILE A 302 4.34 8.04 0.09
N LYS A 303 4.80 7.36 -0.95
CA LYS A 303 3.98 6.49 -1.79
C LYS A 303 4.48 5.06 -1.68
N TYR A 304 3.57 4.12 -1.81
CA TYR A 304 3.88 2.70 -2.01
C TYR A 304 3.33 2.27 -3.36
N LEU A 305 4.16 1.67 -4.17
CA LEU A 305 3.80 1.19 -5.51
C LEU A 305 4.06 -0.30 -5.59
N ALA A 306 3.15 -1.07 -6.21
CA ALA A 306 3.36 -2.49 -6.45
C ALA A 306 2.94 -2.87 -7.87
N VAL A 307 3.69 -3.79 -8.50
CA VAL A 307 3.34 -4.39 -9.79
C VAL A 307 3.18 -5.90 -9.66
N PRO A 308 2.26 -6.51 -10.44
CA PRO A 308 2.07 -7.96 -10.42
C PRO A 308 3.28 -8.69 -11.02
N SER A 309 3.48 -9.95 -10.61
CA SER A 309 4.67 -10.73 -10.93
C SER A 309 4.38 -12.22 -11.14
N ASN A 310 5.41 -12.99 -11.49
CA ASN A 310 5.18 -14.39 -11.83
C ASN A 310 5.14 -15.33 -10.62
N HIS A 311 5.83 -15.07 -9.52
CA HIS A 311 5.73 -15.88 -8.30
C HIS A 311 4.48 -15.54 -7.48
N CYS A 312 4.03 -14.30 -7.54
CA CYS A 312 2.83 -13.85 -6.83
C CYS A 312 1.52 -14.08 -7.60
N ALA A 313 1.57 -14.33 -8.91
CA ALA A 313 0.38 -14.50 -9.73
C ALA A 313 -0.46 -15.70 -9.31
N TRP A 314 -1.78 -15.57 -9.38
CA TRP A 314 -2.70 -16.71 -9.27
C TRP A 314 -2.56 -17.59 -10.50
N ARG A 315 -1.71 -18.59 -10.42
CA ARG A 315 -1.42 -19.48 -11.55
C ARG A 315 -1.04 -20.89 -11.08
N LYS A 316 -1.10 -21.83 -12.02
CA LYS A 316 -0.64 -23.21 -11.84
C LYS A 316 0.39 -23.54 -12.92
N GLY A 317 1.64 -23.65 -12.52
CA GLY A 317 2.74 -23.79 -13.49
C GLY A 317 2.79 -22.58 -14.42
N LYS A 318 2.56 -22.79 -15.71
CA LYS A 318 2.55 -21.72 -16.73
C LYS A 318 1.17 -21.12 -16.99
N ASP A 319 0.11 -21.72 -16.47
CA ASP A 319 -1.26 -21.37 -16.76
C ASP A 319 -1.74 -20.32 -15.75
N TYR A 320 -1.98 -19.10 -16.19
CA TYR A 320 -2.60 -18.05 -15.39
C TYR A 320 -4.09 -18.38 -15.22
N LEU A 321 -4.55 -18.36 -13.97
CA LEU A 321 -5.93 -18.66 -13.57
C LEU A 321 -6.75 -17.39 -13.33
N GLY A 322 -6.11 -16.25 -13.25
CA GLY A 322 -6.71 -14.96 -12.96
C GLY A 322 -6.19 -13.84 -13.87
N LYS A 323 -6.61 -12.61 -13.57
CA LYS A 323 -6.14 -11.38 -14.20
C LYS A 323 -4.75 -11.02 -13.64
N PRO A 324 -4.03 -10.07 -14.25
CA PRO A 324 -2.81 -9.53 -13.64
C PRO A 324 -2.99 -9.04 -12.20
N SER A 325 -4.16 -8.49 -11.85
CA SER A 325 -4.49 -8.05 -10.49
C SER A 325 -4.77 -9.20 -9.50
N ASP A 326 -5.01 -10.43 -9.98
CA ASP A 326 -5.11 -11.63 -9.14
C ASP A 326 -3.69 -12.11 -8.77
N ASP A 327 -3.05 -11.36 -7.91
CA ASP A 327 -1.64 -11.43 -7.56
C ASP A 327 -1.46 -11.13 -6.06
N TRP A 328 -0.62 -11.92 -5.38
CA TRP A 328 -0.43 -11.79 -3.94
C TRP A 328 0.31 -10.50 -3.55
N GLY A 329 1.20 -9.96 -4.39
CA GLY A 329 1.83 -8.66 -4.18
C GLY A 329 0.80 -7.53 -4.26
N ILE A 330 -0.12 -7.59 -5.24
CA ILE A 330 -1.24 -6.66 -5.35
C ILE A 330 -2.22 -6.79 -4.17
N PHE A 331 -2.45 -8.01 -3.69
CA PHE A 331 -3.26 -8.24 -2.49
C PHE A 331 -2.61 -7.62 -1.25
N ILE A 332 -1.29 -7.79 -1.06
CA ILE A 332 -0.49 -7.15 0.00
C ILE A 332 -0.60 -5.63 -0.10
N ALA A 333 -0.45 -5.06 -1.30
CA ALA A 333 -0.62 -3.62 -1.53
C ALA A 333 -2.02 -3.14 -1.12
N GLY A 334 -3.06 -3.94 -1.36
CA GLY A 334 -4.42 -3.69 -0.89
C GLY A 334 -4.54 -3.64 0.63
N ILE A 335 -3.83 -4.51 1.36
CA ILE A 335 -3.78 -4.49 2.83
C ILE A 335 -3.02 -3.24 3.30
N ILE A 336 -1.86 -2.93 2.72
CA ILE A 336 -1.09 -1.72 3.02
C ILE A 336 -1.95 -0.46 2.81
N LYS A 337 -2.73 -0.40 1.71
CA LYS A 337 -3.65 0.71 1.44
C LYS A 337 -4.67 0.93 2.56
N ARG A 338 -5.26 -0.15 3.07
CA ARG A 338 -6.23 -0.09 4.18
C ARG A 338 -5.56 0.25 5.51
N THR A 339 -4.37 -0.31 5.77
CA THR A 339 -3.63 -0.09 7.02
C THR A 339 -3.16 1.35 7.15
N TYR A 340 -2.72 1.94 6.05
CA TYR A 340 -2.15 3.30 6.01
C TYR A 340 -3.08 4.32 5.34
N GLU A 341 -4.38 4.09 5.39
CA GLU A 341 -5.38 5.00 4.81
C GLU A 341 -5.23 6.43 5.35
N GLY A 342 -5.10 7.40 4.43
CA GLY A 342 -4.88 8.80 4.77
C GLY A 342 -3.46 9.14 5.25
N ILE A 343 -2.53 8.17 5.28
CA ILE A 343 -1.14 8.34 5.70
C ILE A 343 -0.20 8.28 4.51
N ILE A 344 -0.33 7.25 3.66
CA ILE A 344 0.45 7.10 2.42
C ILE A 344 -0.46 6.91 1.22
N GLU A 345 0.04 7.20 0.03
CA GLU A 345 -0.63 6.89 -1.22
C GLU A 345 -0.17 5.50 -1.72
N VAL A 346 -1.12 4.62 -2.07
CA VAL A 346 -0.81 3.29 -2.63
C VAL A 346 -1.27 3.21 -4.07
N ILE A 347 -0.36 2.82 -4.97
CA ILE A 347 -0.53 2.84 -6.42
C ILE A 347 -0.28 1.44 -6.97
N THR A 348 -1.21 0.95 -7.77
CA THR A 348 -1.11 -0.34 -8.48
C THR A 348 -1.55 -0.16 -9.93
N PRO A 349 -1.14 -1.04 -10.85
CA PRO A 349 -1.65 -1.02 -12.22
C PRO A 349 -3.16 -1.22 -12.29
N ASP A 350 -3.74 -0.88 -13.44
CA ASP A 350 -5.11 -1.28 -13.76
C ASP A 350 -5.25 -2.81 -13.74
N GLU A 351 -6.46 -3.29 -13.46
CA GLU A 351 -6.80 -4.70 -13.24
C GLU A 351 -6.27 -5.66 -14.33
N PHE A 352 -6.16 -5.18 -15.57
CA PHE A 352 -5.74 -5.97 -16.73
C PHE A 352 -4.31 -5.67 -17.21
N LYS A 353 -3.54 -4.90 -16.44
CA LYS A 353 -2.19 -4.49 -16.82
C LYS A 353 -1.14 -5.06 -15.87
N LYS A 354 0.00 -5.47 -16.41
CA LYS A 354 1.18 -5.90 -15.64
C LYS A 354 2.15 -4.77 -15.31
N SER A 355 1.97 -3.63 -15.94
CA SER A 355 2.88 -2.50 -15.84
C SER A 355 2.12 -1.21 -15.59
N LEU A 356 2.82 -0.22 -15.06
CA LEU A 356 2.31 1.14 -14.90
C LEU A 356 3.39 2.18 -15.19
N SER A 357 2.95 3.41 -15.49
CA SER A 357 3.82 4.58 -15.50
C SER A 357 3.33 5.61 -14.51
N ILE A 358 4.28 6.30 -13.89
CA ILE A 358 4.03 7.40 -12.96
C ILE A 358 5.08 8.49 -13.17
N ASN A 359 4.65 9.75 -13.05
CA ASN A 359 5.59 10.87 -12.97
C ASN A 359 6.02 11.06 -11.52
N ILE A 360 7.32 11.02 -11.28
CA ILE A 360 7.94 11.25 -9.98
C ILE A 360 8.89 12.43 -10.14
N ASP A 361 8.54 13.56 -9.53
CA ASP A 361 9.30 14.81 -9.58
C ASP A 361 9.74 15.25 -11.01
N GLY A 362 8.90 15.05 -12.01
CA GLY A 362 9.19 15.47 -13.39
C GLY A 362 9.82 14.38 -14.26
N VAL A 363 10.24 13.25 -13.69
CA VAL A 363 10.76 12.09 -14.42
C VAL A 363 9.64 11.04 -14.58
N ASN A 364 9.44 10.56 -15.81
CA ASN A 364 8.45 9.52 -16.08
C ASN A 364 9.07 8.13 -15.89
N PHE A 365 8.65 7.45 -14.84
CA PHE A 365 9.04 6.07 -14.54
C PHE A 365 8.02 5.08 -15.10
N GLY A 366 8.51 3.96 -15.62
CA GLY A 366 7.72 2.78 -15.96
C GLY A 366 8.17 1.61 -15.12
N PHE A 367 7.23 0.87 -14.55
CA PHE A 367 7.49 -0.29 -13.70
C PHE A 367 6.80 -1.53 -14.24
N GLU A 368 7.54 -2.63 -14.26
CA GLU A 368 7.04 -3.97 -14.55
C GLU A 368 7.98 -4.98 -13.89
N HIS A 369 7.45 -6.17 -13.54
CA HIS A 369 8.29 -7.17 -12.90
C HIS A 369 9.46 -7.66 -13.79
N GLY A 370 9.24 -7.88 -15.09
CA GLY A 370 10.29 -8.31 -16.03
C GLY A 370 10.12 -9.72 -16.60
N ASP A 371 9.11 -10.49 -16.17
CA ASP A 371 8.81 -11.83 -16.65
C ASP A 371 8.32 -11.88 -18.11
N SER A 372 7.99 -10.71 -18.68
CA SER A 372 7.49 -10.56 -20.04
C SER A 372 8.60 -10.53 -21.12
N HIS A 373 9.86 -10.50 -20.74
CA HIS A 373 10.98 -10.50 -21.69
C HIS A 373 12.08 -11.50 -21.27
N SER A 374 13.03 -11.76 -22.16
CA SER A 374 14.18 -12.62 -21.87
C SER A 374 15.32 -11.81 -21.20
N PRO A 375 16.27 -12.47 -20.50
CA PRO A 375 17.43 -11.82 -19.93
C PRO A 375 18.16 -10.95 -20.95
N GLY A 376 18.54 -9.72 -20.59
CA GLY A 376 19.24 -8.77 -21.45
C GLY A 376 18.39 -8.18 -22.57
N LYS A 377 17.05 -8.43 -22.59
CA LYS A 377 16.14 -7.97 -23.64
C LYS A 377 15.14 -6.90 -23.16
N ALA A 378 15.37 -6.28 -22.01
CA ALA A 378 14.52 -5.23 -21.48
C ALA A 378 14.36 -4.04 -22.46
N SER A 379 15.46 -3.64 -23.13
CA SER A 379 15.41 -2.57 -24.14
C SER A 379 14.57 -2.94 -25.37
N ASP A 380 14.70 -4.18 -25.87
CA ASP A 380 13.90 -4.67 -26.99
C ASP A 380 12.41 -4.77 -26.61
N TYR A 381 12.15 -5.16 -25.36
CA TYR A 381 10.80 -5.21 -24.80
C TYR A 381 10.18 -3.82 -24.74
N LEU A 382 10.88 -2.84 -24.15
CA LEU A 382 10.41 -1.47 -24.04
C LEU A 382 10.09 -0.86 -25.42
N GLN A 383 10.89 -1.15 -26.46
CA GLN A 383 10.60 -0.70 -27.81
C GLN A 383 9.24 -1.23 -28.31
N LYS A 384 8.92 -2.51 -28.03
CA LYS A 384 7.62 -3.09 -28.38
C LYS A 384 6.47 -2.44 -27.60
N GLN A 385 6.69 -2.15 -26.33
CA GLN A 385 5.70 -1.45 -25.48
C GLN A 385 5.41 -0.04 -26.02
N ILE A 386 6.45 0.67 -26.47
CA ILE A 386 6.31 1.99 -27.12
C ILE A 386 5.46 1.88 -28.38
N LEU A 387 5.74 0.92 -29.25
CA LEU A 387 4.98 0.69 -30.47
C LEU A 387 3.54 0.25 -30.20
N GLY A 388 3.31 -0.49 -29.12
CA GLY A 388 2.00 -0.95 -28.67
C GLY A 388 1.17 0.10 -27.93
N GLY A 389 1.76 1.23 -27.54
CA GLY A 389 1.08 2.24 -26.73
C GLY A 389 0.74 1.77 -25.31
N GLU A 390 1.54 0.85 -24.77
CA GLU A 390 1.33 0.26 -23.45
C GLU A 390 1.70 1.25 -22.32
N PRO A 391 1.31 1.02 -21.05
CA PRO A 391 1.51 1.98 -19.96
C PRO A 391 2.95 2.51 -19.83
N VAL A 392 3.95 1.66 -20.01
CA VAL A 392 5.38 2.06 -19.90
C VAL A 392 5.94 2.75 -21.15
N ALA A 393 5.13 2.93 -22.21
CA ALA A 393 5.60 3.50 -23.49
C ALA A 393 6.22 4.90 -23.35
N GLY A 394 5.68 5.72 -22.45
CA GLY A 394 6.12 7.11 -22.21
C GLY A 394 7.27 7.27 -21.22
N CYS A 395 7.76 6.20 -20.58
CA CYS A 395 8.74 6.31 -19.52
C CYS A 395 10.11 6.78 -20.01
N GLU A 396 10.81 7.55 -19.16
CA GLU A 396 12.22 7.90 -19.31
C GLU A 396 13.10 6.84 -18.65
N VAL A 397 12.62 6.27 -17.53
CA VAL A 397 13.32 5.23 -16.77
C VAL A 397 12.39 4.02 -16.66
N PHE A 398 12.82 2.89 -17.18
CA PHE A 398 12.13 1.61 -17.04
C PHE A 398 12.80 0.77 -15.97
N VAL A 399 12.04 0.43 -14.93
CA VAL A 399 12.53 -0.33 -13.76
C VAL A 399 11.89 -1.72 -13.77
N HIS A 400 12.71 -2.75 -13.57
CA HIS A 400 12.24 -4.13 -13.50
C HIS A 400 13.08 -5.00 -12.56
N GLY A 401 12.48 -6.09 -12.03
CA GLY A 401 13.10 -7.17 -11.27
C GLY A 401 13.35 -8.43 -12.11
N HIS A 402 12.94 -9.58 -11.59
CA HIS A 402 12.89 -10.91 -12.20
C HIS A 402 14.24 -11.59 -12.50
N TYR A 403 15.24 -10.83 -12.94
CA TYR A 403 16.54 -11.40 -13.33
C TYR A 403 17.58 -11.31 -12.24
N HIS A 404 17.22 -10.81 -11.06
CA HIS A 404 18.07 -10.75 -9.87
C HIS A 404 19.42 -10.05 -10.11
N ASN A 405 19.46 -9.11 -11.06
CA ASN A 405 20.68 -8.40 -11.46
C ASN A 405 20.53 -6.90 -11.33
N HIS A 406 21.39 -6.31 -10.50
CA HIS A 406 21.48 -4.85 -10.41
C HIS A 406 22.31 -4.30 -11.58
N TYR A 407 21.68 -3.46 -12.39
CA TYR A 407 22.35 -2.75 -13.48
C TYR A 407 21.60 -1.47 -13.89
N VAL A 408 22.32 -0.56 -14.55
CA VAL A 408 21.75 0.62 -15.21
C VAL A 408 22.25 0.64 -16.65
N GLN A 409 21.33 0.75 -17.59
CA GLN A 409 21.66 0.69 -19.03
C GLN A 409 20.89 1.75 -19.81
N THR A 410 21.51 2.37 -20.81
CA THR A 410 20.84 3.24 -21.78
C THR A 410 20.00 2.42 -22.76
N CYS A 411 18.83 2.94 -23.16
CA CYS A 411 17.95 2.25 -24.13
C CYS A 411 17.27 3.20 -25.12
N GLY A 412 18.04 4.14 -25.68
CA GLY A 412 17.51 5.09 -26.68
C GLY A 412 17.08 6.42 -26.09
N ARG A 413 16.14 7.10 -26.75
CA ARG A 413 15.66 8.45 -26.36
C ARG A 413 14.15 8.54 -26.41
N THR A 414 13.60 9.48 -25.65
CA THR A 414 12.18 9.88 -25.75
C THR A 414 11.94 10.73 -27.01
N MET A 415 10.68 11.02 -27.31
CA MET A 415 10.33 11.92 -28.42
C MET A 415 10.90 13.34 -28.25
N GLU A 416 11.03 13.76 -26.99
CA GLU A 416 11.61 15.06 -26.58
C GLU A 416 13.14 15.06 -26.59
N GLY A 417 13.76 13.93 -26.95
CA GLY A 417 15.21 13.79 -27.05
C GLY A 417 15.93 13.44 -25.73
N LYS A 418 15.21 13.26 -24.62
CA LYS A 418 15.79 12.82 -23.34
C LYS A 418 16.32 11.39 -23.42
N GLN A 419 17.43 11.11 -22.74
CA GLN A 419 17.98 9.74 -22.67
C GLN A 419 17.00 8.83 -21.93
N ARG A 420 16.75 7.65 -22.50
CA ARG A 420 16.01 6.57 -21.81
C ARG A 420 16.97 5.62 -21.12
N TRP A 421 16.52 5.11 -19.98
CA TRP A 421 17.27 4.18 -19.14
C TRP A 421 16.46 2.94 -18.78
N VAL A 422 17.16 1.83 -18.60
CA VAL A 422 16.64 0.62 -17.96
C VAL A 422 17.43 0.41 -16.67
N VAL A 423 16.71 0.17 -15.59
CA VAL A 423 17.26 -0.21 -14.28
C VAL A 423 16.78 -1.61 -13.95
N GLY A 424 17.69 -2.55 -13.87
CA GLY A 424 17.45 -3.88 -13.31
C GLY A 424 17.68 -3.85 -11.81
N CYS A 425 16.75 -4.41 -11.05
CA CYS A 425 16.79 -4.42 -9.60
C CYS A 425 17.56 -5.63 -9.07
N ALA A 426 18.26 -5.43 -7.94
CA ALA A 426 18.82 -6.51 -7.15
C ALA A 426 17.73 -7.32 -6.47
N THR A 427 18.06 -8.56 -6.11
CA THR A 427 17.24 -9.45 -5.30
C THR A 427 17.73 -9.53 -3.86
N ASN A 428 16.84 -9.84 -2.93
CA ASN A 428 17.21 -10.27 -1.57
C ASN A 428 16.85 -11.73 -1.29
N ASP A 429 16.53 -12.51 -2.31
CA ASP A 429 16.12 -13.92 -2.20
C ASP A 429 17.23 -14.86 -1.66
N ASN A 430 16.85 -16.10 -1.43
CA ASN A 430 17.77 -17.16 -0.97
C ASN A 430 18.59 -17.82 -2.11
N GLY A 431 18.69 -17.15 -3.28
CA GLY A 431 19.41 -17.63 -4.45
C GLY A 431 18.55 -18.52 -5.36
N SER A 432 19.10 -18.89 -6.50
CA SER A 432 18.44 -19.79 -7.43
C SER A 432 19.44 -20.74 -8.07
N SER A 433 19.58 -21.92 -7.46
CA SER A 433 20.40 -23.03 -7.98
C SER A 433 19.94 -23.46 -9.38
N TRP A 434 18.60 -23.47 -9.61
CA TRP A 434 18.04 -23.78 -10.92
C TRP A 434 18.45 -22.76 -11.98
N TYR A 435 18.38 -21.47 -11.65
CA TYR A 435 18.70 -20.40 -12.60
C TYR A 435 20.20 -20.42 -12.99
N SER A 436 21.08 -20.58 -11.99
CA SER A 436 22.52 -20.67 -12.19
C SER A 436 22.89 -21.87 -13.07
N THR A 437 22.29 -23.03 -12.82
CA THR A 437 22.60 -24.27 -13.58
C THR A 437 21.97 -24.31 -14.96
N THR A 438 20.76 -23.75 -15.12
CA THR A 438 19.97 -23.88 -16.38
C THR A 438 20.27 -22.74 -17.35
N ARG A 439 20.48 -21.53 -16.85
CA ARG A 439 20.67 -20.34 -17.70
C ARG A 439 22.15 -19.91 -17.78
N GLY A 440 23.01 -20.40 -16.86
CA GLY A 440 24.43 -20.06 -16.84
C GLY A 440 24.73 -18.58 -16.58
N VAL A 441 23.72 -17.83 -16.11
CA VAL A 441 23.84 -16.41 -15.79
C VAL A 441 23.88 -16.30 -14.26
N GLY A 442 24.93 -15.68 -13.70
CA GLY A 442 25.00 -15.38 -12.27
C GLY A 442 24.04 -14.26 -11.92
N ASP A 443 23.40 -14.38 -10.77
CA ASP A 443 22.67 -13.29 -10.13
C ASP A 443 23.63 -12.36 -9.37
N SER A 444 23.16 -11.16 -9.02
CA SER A 444 23.88 -10.23 -8.17
C SER A 444 24.02 -10.78 -6.74
N ASP A 445 24.96 -10.24 -5.97
CA ASP A 445 24.92 -10.40 -4.52
C ASP A 445 23.55 -9.97 -3.97
N PRO A 446 23.06 -10.58 -2.88
CA PRO A 446 21.82 -10.15 -2.25
C PRO A 446 21.88 -8.68 -1.83
N GLY A 447 20.81 -7.95 -2.13
CA GLY A 447 20.79 -6.53 -1.86
C GLY A 447 19.48 -5.87 -2.29
N MET A 448 19.47 -4.56 -2.24
CA MET A 448 18.36 -3.72 -2.65
C MET A 448 18.87 -2.58 -3.54
N THR A 449 18.20 -2.32 -4.62
CA THR A 449 18.42 -1.14 -5.45
C THR A 449 17.70 0.05 -4.81
N VAL A 450 18.35 1.20 -4.75
CA VAL A 450 17.74 2.47 -4.33
C VAL A 450 18.04 3.52 -5.39
N ILE A 451 17.01 4.19 -5.88
CA ILE A 451 17.12 5.27 -6.86
C ILE A 451 16.81 6.60 -6.17
N ASN A 452 17.72 7.58 -6.29
CA ASN A 452 17.44 8.93 -5.84
C ASN A 452 17.17 9.83 -7.06
N ILE A 453 16.06 10.56 -7.02
CA ILE A 453 15.74 11.62 -7.98
C ILE A 453 16.07 12.93 -7.28
N VAL A 454 17.01 13.68 -7.83
CA VAL A 454 17.50 14.92 -7.24
C VAL A 454 17.09 16.09 -8.13
N ASP A 455 16.39 17.07 -7.58
CA ASP A 455 15.90 18.26 -8.28
C ASP A 455 15.14 17.96 -9.59
N GLY A 456 14.39 16.83 -9.60
CA GLY A 456 13.59 16.42 -10.76
C GLY A 456 14.39 15.77 -11.89
N GLU A 457 15.61 15.30 -11.62
CA GLU A 457 16.46 14.65 -12.60
C GLU A 457 16.86 13.23 -12.17
N PHE A 458 16.74 12.29 -13.12
CA PHE A 458 17.33 10.97 -13.00
C PHE A 458 18.79 10.99 -13.49
N ALA A 459 19.68 10.46 -12.69
CA ALA A 459 21.07 10.27 -13.09
C ALA A 459 21.57 8.87 -12.66
N PRO A 460 22.30 8.13 -13.53
CA PRO A 460 22.73 6.77 -13.21
C PRO A 460 23.63 6.67 -11.97
N GLN A 461 24.40 7.73 -11.63
CA GLN A 461 25.20 7.79 -10.40
C GLN A 461 24.35 7.88 -9.12
N ASN A 462 23.05 8.16 -9.25
CA ASN A 462 22.10 8.21 -8.16
C ASN A 462 21.31 6.90 -8.00
N VAL A 463 21.76 5.83 -8.66
CA VAL A 463 21.25 4.47 -8.48
C VAL A 463 22.24 3.70 -7.62
N TYR A 464 21.81 3.33 -6.44
CA TYR A 464 22.63 2.72 -5.41
C TYR A 464 22.32 1.23 -5.26
N PHE A 465 23.34 0.46 -4.95
CA PHE A 465 23.21 -0.92 -4.52
C PHE A 465 23.51 -1.05 -3.04
N LEU A 466 22.49 -1.36 -2.24
CA LEU A 466 22.65 -1.67 -0.82
C LEU A 466 22.80 -3.19 -0.67
N LYS A 467 24.04 -3.66 -0.50
CA LYS A 467 24.33 -5.09 -0.31
C LYS A 467 23.79 -5.55 1.04
N ALA A 468 23.08 -6.70 1.06
CA ALA A 468 22.55 -7.32 2.28
C ALA A 468 23.60 -8.02 3.12
#